data_bb16e0b41d5d8cdbb975f575e70d4c08
#
_entry.id   bb16e0b41d5d8cdbb975f575e70d4c08
#
_cell.length_a   1.000
_cell.length_b   1.000
_cell.length_c   1.000
_cell.angle_alpha   90.00
_cell.angle_beta   90.00
_cell.angle_gamma   90.00
#
_symmetry.space_group_name_H-M   'P 1'
#
loop_
_entity.id
_entity.type
_entity.pdbx_description
1 polymer ?
#
loop_
_entity_poly.entity_id
_entity_poly.type
_entity_poly.pdbx_seq_one_letter_code
_entity_poly.pdbx_strand_id
1 'polypeptide(L)'
;MDQAPQALFNSQAADAPVLGWLQPPLAELPRLLSTWSGPTPLRLCSGGTTSRAAAGDCWSLDLRTHGRGVRWNAEAGTVRIGTGCCIGDVLAELALQKRSIPAGLSGLPGLGYVLTGGMGPLSRRFGLAVDQLKSISGVWGSGEAFQLEHSRHGQSAEWRGLCGAAAFLAVVTEVELCTQALHPLWVQQTSGAPAQLPEWIEAAEQADAGTSLQW
;
A
#
# COMPACT_ATOMS: atom_id res chain seq x y z
N MET A 1 17.88 -13.35 15.29
CA MET A 1 17.64 -12.37 16.35
C MET A 1 16.15 -12.17 16.43
N ASP A 2 15.52 -12.81 17.41
CA ASP A 2 14.08 -12.79 17.59
C ASP A 2 13.66 -11.55 18.35
N GLN A 3 13.61 -10.40 17.65
CA GLN A 3 12.81 -9.31 18.16
C GLN A 3 11.35 -9.68 17.94
N ALA A 4 10.55 -9.62 19.01
CA ALA A 4 9.13 -9.81 18.91
C ALA A 4 8.56 -8.89 17.80
N PRO A 5 7.76 -9.39 16.88
CA PRO A 5 7.20 -8.56 15.81
C PRO A 5 6.36 -7.45 16.40
N GLN A 6 6.32 -6.30 15.71
CA GLN A 6 5.36 -5.26 16.06
C GLN A 6 3.94 -5.87 16.00
N ALA A 7 3.08 -5.48 16.95
CA ALA A 7 1.71 -5.96 16.96
C ALA A 7 1.03 -5.75 15.60
N LEU A 8 0.28 -6.75 15.16
CA LEU A 8 -0.55 -6.66 13.98
C LEU A 8 -1.88 -6.00 14.35
N PHE A 9 -2.40 -5.18 13.46
CA PHE A 9 -3.72 -4.58 13.65
C PHE A 9 -4.85 -5.61 13.58
N ASN A 10 -4.72 -6.58 12.66
CA ASN A 10 -5.71 -7.64 12.50
C ASN A 10 -5.47 -8.74 13.53
N SER A 11 -6.38 -8.87 14.51
CA SER A 11 -6.28 -9.86 15.57
C SER A 11 -6.28 -11.30 15.04
N GLN A 12 -6.98 -11.57 13.96
CA GLN A 12 -6.99 -12.91 13.33
C GLN A 12 -5.62 -13.28 12.74
N ALA A 13 -4.87 -12.26 12.25
CA ALA A 13 -3.52 -12.49 11.78
C ALA A 13 -2.53 -12.71 12.94
N ALA A 14 -2.75 -12.00 14.06
CA ALA A 14 -1.90 -12.11 15.24
C ALA A 14 -1.97 -13.48 15.89
N ASP A 15 -3.13 -14.13 15.84
CA ASP A 15 -3.38 -15.45 16.42
C ASP A 15 -3.00 -16.60 15.46
N ALA A 16 -2.68 -16.32 14.21
CA ALA A 16 -2.27 -17.33 13.26
C ALA A 16 -0.90 -17.92 13.63
N PRO A 17 -0.73 -19.25 13.67
CA PRO A 17 0.57 -19.83 13.88
C PRO A 17 1.50 -19.49 12.71
N VAL A 18 2.64 -18.89 12.99
CA VAL A 18 3.69 -18.59 12.01
C VAL A 18 4.92 -19.44 12.32
N LEU A 19 5.70 -19.80 11.28
CA LEU A 19 6.99 -20.44 11.46
C LEU A 19 8.02 -19.47 12.05
N GLY A 20 7.91 -18.19 11.72
CA GLY A 20 8.74 -17.14 12.26
C GLY A 20 8.61 -15.82 11.52
N TRP A 21 9.34 -14.80 12.00
CA TRP A 21 9.39 -13.46 11.45
C TRP A 21 10.81 -13.14 11.01
N LEU A 22 10.91 -12.50 9.85
CA LEU A 22 12.15 -11.97 9.30
C LEU A 22 12.03 -10.45 9.21
N GLN A 23 13.01 -9.74 9.75
CA GLN A 23 13.07 -8.26 9.73
C GLN A 23 14.46 -7.83 9.23
N PRO A 24 14.88 -8.19 8.01
CA PRO A 24 16.19 -7.84 7.50
C PRO A 24 16.27 -6.35 7.18
N PRO A 25 17.45 -5.74 7.28
CA PRO A 25 17.76 -4.49 6.60
C PRO A 25 17.45 -4.62 5.10
N LEU A 26 16.94 -3.56 4.46
CA LEU A 26 16.55 -3.62 3.04
C LEU A 26 17.69 -4.02 2.13
N ALA A 27 18.93 -3.67 2.48
CA ALA A 27 20.14 -4.05 1.73
C ALA A 27 20.40 -5.57 1.71
N GLU A 28 19.85 -6.33 2.65
CA GLU A 28 20.01 -7.78 2.73
C GLU A 28 18.94 -8.55 1.94
N LEU A 29 17.88 -7.88 1.48
CA LEU A 29 16.77 -8.52 0.75
C LEU A 29 17.25 -9.29 -0.49
N PRO A 30 18.15 -8.77 -1.34
CA PRO A 30 18.64 -9.51 -2.51
C PRO A 30 19.25 -10.86 -2.14
N ARG A 31 20.10 -10.86 -1.10
CA ARG A 31 20.72 -12.08 -0.60
C ARG A 31 19.70 -13.01 0.03
N LEU A 32 18.81 -12.48 0.88
CA LEU A 32 17.78 -13.30 1.53
C LEU A 32 16.93 -14.02 0.50
N LEU A 33 16.41 -13.31 -0.51
CA LEU A 33 15.51 -13.88 -1.51
C LEU A 33 16.23 -14.87 -2.43
N SER A 34 17.46 -14.56 -2.88
CA SER A 34 18.21 -15.46 -3.76
C SER A 34 18.63 -16.77 -3.07
N THR A 35 18.76 -16.77 -1.75
CA THR A 35 19.19 -17.94 -0.95
C THR A 35 18.03 -18.58 -0.17
N TRP A 36 16.81 -18.07 -0.30
CA TRP A 36 15.67 -18.60 0.43
C TRP A 36 15.36 -20.02 0.03
N SER A 37 15.57 -20.94 0.97
CA SER A 37 15.32 -22.38 0.81
C SER A 37 14.25 -22.91 1.79
N GLY A 38 13.51 -22.01 2.40
CA GLY A 38 12.44 -22.34 3.33
C GLY A 38 11.34 -23.16 2.63
N PRO A 39 10.62 -23.98 3.39
CA PRO A 39 9.64 -24.93 2.85
C PRO A 39 8.37 -24.26 2.28
N THR A 40 8.18 -22.97 2.55
CA THR A 40 6.98 -22.22 2.18
C THR A 40 7.34 -20.85 1.62
N PRO A 41 6.47 -20.25 0.80
CA PRO A 41 6.62 -18.86 0.36
C PRO A 41 6.66 -17.90 1.56
N LEU A 42 7.43 -16.81 1.41
CA LEU A 42 7.41 -15.71 2.35
C LEU A 42 6.10 -14.94 2.26
N ARG A 43 5.52 -14.60 3.39
CA ARG A 43 4.42 -13.65 3.48
C ARG A 43 4.96 -12.25 3.71
N LEU A 44 4.41 -11.26 3.03
CA LEU A 44 4.86 -9.88 3.16
C LEU A 44 3.96 -9.13 4.15
N CYS A 45 4.58 -8.45 5.11
CA CYS A 45 3.90 -7.57 6.06
C CYS A 45 4.41 -6.14 5.88
N SER A 46 3.56 -5.27 5.31
CA SER A 46 3.83 -3.84 5.11
C SER A 46 3.09 -2.97 6.13
N GLY A 47 1.78 -3.14 6.32
CA GLY A 47 0.98 -2.41 7.31
C GLY A 47 0.43 -3.29 8.43
N GLY A 48 0.39 -4.60 8.23
CA GLY A 48 -0.15 -5.55 9.22
C GLY A 48 -1.68 -5.49 9.39
N THR A 49 -2.42 -4.98 8.41
CA THR A 49 -3.89 -4.85 8.47
C THR A 49 -4.65 -6.01 7.87
N THR A 50 -3.99 -6.86 7.10
CA THR A 50 -4.58 -8.07 6.52
C THR A 50 -4.32 -9.29 7.39
N SER A 51 -5.29 -10.23 7.43
CA SER A 51 -5.09 -11.55 8.06
C SER A 51 -3.96 -12.36 7.40
N ARG A 52 -3.55 -11.99 6.20
CA ARG A 52 -2.46 -12.64 5.46
C ARG A 52 -1.07 -12.13 5.81
N ALA A 53 -0.95 -11.08 6.64
CA ALA A 53 0.35 -10.59 7.12
C ALA A 53 1.07 -11.62 7.99
N ALA A 54 0.30 -12.49 8.68
CA ALA A 54 0.79 -13.67 9.39
C ALA A 54 -0.17 -14.80 9.08
N ALA A 55 0.29 -15.85 8.43
CA ALA A 55 -0.51 -17.03 8.11
C ALA A 55 0.20 -18.29 8.62
N GLY A 56 -0.60 -19.27 9.00
CA GLY A 56 -0.09 -20.55 9.47
C GLY A 56 0.88 -21.19 8.48
N ASP A 57 1.89 -21.86 8.99
CA ASP A 57 2.90 -22.59 8.22
C ASP A 57 3.74 -21.75 7.26
N CYS A 58 3.82 -20.42 7.47
CA CYS A 58 4.61 -19.52 6.64
C CYS A 58 5.56 -18.67 7.48
N TRP A 59 6.67 -18.28 6.86
CA TRP A 59 7.52 -17.21 7.36
C TRP A 59 6.96 -15.86 6.92
N SER A 60 6.95 -14.88 7.81
CA SER A 60 6.53 -13.52 7.52
C SER A 60 7.74 -12.60 7.41
N LEU A 61 7.86 -11.91 6.28
CA LEU A 61 8.84 -10.86 6.04
C LEU A 61 8.23 -9.52 6.41
N ASP A 62 8.65 -8.96 7.54
CA ASP A 62 8.14 -7.71 8.09
C ASP A 62 9.00 -6.53 7.65
N LEU A 63 8.43 -5.66 6.83
CA LEU A 63 9.10 -4.49 6.26
C LEU A 63 8.91 -3.23 7.13
N ARG A 64 8.10 -3.28 8.18
CA ARG A 64 7.75 -2.11 9.00
C ARG A 64 8.91 -1.54 9.79
N THR A 65 9.93 -2.33 10.09
CA THR A 65 11.09 -1.91 10.88
C THR A 65 12.09 -1.10 10.05
N HIS A 66 12.42 -1.56 8.85
CA HIS A 66 13.51 -1.01 8.04
C HIS A 66 13.06 -0.31 6.76
N GLY A 67 11.79 -0.43 6.39
CA GLY A 67 11.23 0.15 5.16
C GLY A 67 10.57 1.53 5.34
N ARG A 68 10.88 2.28 6.40
CA ARG A 68 10.22 3.56 6.69
C ARG A 68 10.90 4.73 6.00
N GLY A 69 10.11 5.70 5.60
CA GLY A 69 10.58 6.99 5.06
C GLY A 69 9.54 7.59 4.12
N VAL A 70 9.24 8.87 4.34
CA VAL A 70 8.37 9.68 3.46
C VAL A 70 9.18 10.89 3.02
N ARG A 71 9.36 11.07 1.71
CA ARG A 71 10.17 12.16 1.14
C ARG A 71 9.39 12.89 0.07
N TRP A 72 8.96 14.11 0.39
CA TRP A 72 8.30 15.01 -0.55
C TRP A 72 9.32 15.65 -1.51
N ASN A 73 8.98 15.67 -2.80
CA ASN A 73 9.70 16.41 -3.82
C ASN A 73 8.79 17.53 -4.37
N ALA A 74 9.07 18.76 -3.98
CA ALA A 74 8.27 19.93 -4.35
C ALA A 74 8.35 20.24 -5.84
N GLU A 75 9.51 20.05 -6.46
CA GLU A 75 9.74 20.35 -7.88
C GLU A 75 8.95 19.38 -8.78
N ALA A 76 9.01 18.09 -8.46
CA ALA A 76 8.30 17.06 -9.22
C ALA A 76 6.81 16.91 -8.82
N GLY A 77 6.40 17.46 -7.68
CA GLY A 77 5.05 17.25 -7.14
C GLY A 77 4.79 15.79 -6.72
N THR A 78 5.84 15.06 -6.32
CA THR A 78 5.78 13.64 -6.00
C THR A 78 6.19 13.36 -4.57
N VAL A 79 5.84 12.18 -4.07
CA VAL A 79 6.28 11.67 -2.78
C VAL A 79 6.88 10.28 -2.94
N ARG A 80 8.07 10.07 -2.37
CA ARG A 80 8.69 8.74 -2.23
C ARG A 80 8.37 8.17 -0.87
N ILE A 81 7.95 6.93 -0.85
CA ILE A 81 7.41 6.26 0.33
C ILE A 81 8.03 4.89 0.44
N GLY A 82 8.66 4.62 1.58
CA GLY A 82 9.13 3.29 1.93
C GLY A 82 7.98 2.37 2.32
N THR A 83 8.04 1.11 1.96
CA THR A 83 6.94 0.14 2.13
C THR A 83 6.58 -0.17 3.57
N GLY A 84 7.42 0.19 4.54
CA GLY A 84 7.13 0.06 5.97
C GLY A 84 6.30 1.20 6.56
N CYS A 85 5.94 2.22 5.76
CA CYS A 85 5.06 3.31 6.20
C CYS A 85 3.59 2.91 6.16
N CYS A 86 2.81 3.39 7.11
CA CYS A 86 1.36 3.39 7.03
C CYS A 86 0.86 4.58 6.22
N ILE A 87 -0.30 4.46 5.58
CA ILE A 87 -0.90 5.54 4.79
C ILE A 87 -1.14 6.79 5.63
N GLY A 88 -1.49 6.63 6.92
CA GLY A 88 -1.66 7.75 7.85
C GLY A 88 -0.39 8.58 8.03
N ASP A 89 0.77 7.93 8.15
CA ASP A 89 2.06 8.61 8.26
C ASP A 89 2.34 9.43 6.99
N VAL A 90 2.05 8.85 5.82
CA VAL A 90 2.22 9.52 4.52
C VAL A 90 1.31 10.74 4.39
N LEU A 91 0.03 10.60 4.74
CA LEU A 91 -0.94 11.69 4.68
C LEU A 91 -0.59 12.82 5.66
N ALA A 92 -0.09 12.49 6.86
CA ALA A 92 0.35 13.47 7.84
C ALA A 92 1.52 14.32 7.30
N GLU A 93 2.54 13.69 6.71
CA GLU A 93 3.66 14.39 6.09
C GLU A 93 3.23 15.25 4.89
N LEU A 94 2.36 14.71 4.03
CA LEU A 94 1.85 15.45 2.88
C LEU A 94 0.98 16.63 3.27
N ALA A 95 0.21 16.54 4.36
CA ALA A 95 -0.64 17.61 4.85
C ALA A 95 0.19 18.86 5.22
N LEU A 96 1.40 18.71 5.75
CA LEU A 96 2.33 19.81 6.03
C LEU A 96 2.68 20.60 4.75
N GLN A 97 2.64 19.93 3.61
CA GLN A 97 2.91 20.49 2.30
C GLN A 97 1.65 20.90 1.53
N LYS A 98 0.47 20.85 2.20
CA LYS A 98 -0.85 21.05 1.59
C LYS A 98 -1.10 20.12 0.39
N ARG A 99 -0.59 18.90 0.49
CA ARG A 99 -0.71 17.85 -0.54
C ARG A 99 -1.41 16.62 0.02
N SER A 100 -1.89 15.77 -0.88
CA SER A 100 -2.53 14.50 -0.56
C SER A 100 -2.31 13.50 -1.71
N ILE A 101 -2.67 12.23 -1.46
CA ILE A 101 -2.80 11.17 -2.46
C ILE A 101 -4.21 10.58 -2.35
N PRO A 102 -4.76 9.96 -3.41
CA PRO A 102 -5.97 9.16 -3.29
C PRO A 102 -5.70 7.99 -2.33
N ALA A 103 -6.40 7.96 -1.22
CA ALA A 103 -6.25 6.94 -0.20
C ALA A 103 -7.61 6.59 0.39
N GLY A 104 -7.70 5.43 1.07
CA GLY A 104 -8.88 5.00 1.79
C GLY A 104 -9.16 5.83 3.04
N LEU A 105 -10.23 5.48 3.75
CA LEU A 105 -10.65 6.17 4.99
C LEU A 105 -9.77 5.83 6.19
N SER A 106 -8.98 4.76 6.12
CA SER A 106 -8.11 4.33 7.22
C SER A 106 -6.66 4.69 6.93
N GLY A 107 -5.96 5.25 7.90
CA GLY A 107 -4.52 5.47 7.87
C GLY A 107 -3.67 4.24 8.21
N LEU A 108 -4.28 3.14 8.66
CA LEU A 108 -3.57 1.94 9.13
C LEU A 108 -2.94 1.07 8.03
N PRO A 109 -3.54 0.92 6.82
CA PRO A 109 -2.93 0.13 5.77
C PRO A 109 -1.53 0.63 5.40
N GLY A 110 -0.65 -0.32 5.05
CA GLY A 110 0.65 -0.01 4.44
C GLY A 110 0.56 0.12 2.92
N LEU A 111 1.71 0.23 2.26
CA LEU A 111 1.78 0.38 0.80
C LEU A 111 1.22 -0.81 0.02
N GLY A 112 1.04 -1.97 0.63
CA GLY A 112 0.30 -3.07 0.00
C GLY A 112 -1.09 -2.65 -0.48
N TYR A 113 -1.74 -1.73 0.22
CA TYR A 113 -3.01 -1.16 -0.20
C TYR A 113 -2.90 -0.39 -1.54
N VAL A 114 -1.88 0.44 -1.70
CA VAL A 114 -1.61 1.18 -2.95
C VAL A 114 -1.31 0.21 -4.10
N LEU A 115 -0.44 -0.76 -3.85
CA LEU A 115 0.02 -1.73 -4.85
C LEU A 115 -1.05 -2.74 -5.29
N THR A 116 -2.19 -2.80 -4.59
CA THR A 116 -3.36 -3.62 -4.95
C THR A 116 -4.56 -2.82 -5.44
N GLY A 117 -4.34 -1.54 -5.77
CA GLY A 117 -5.36 -0.63 -6.30
C GLY A 117 -5.48 0.64 -5.47
N GLY A 118 -5.87 0.55 -4.21
CA GLY A 118 -5.98 1.70 -3.33
C GLY A 118 -7.19 2.59 -3.66
N MET A 119 -8.40 2.05 -3.50
CA MET A 119 -9.65 2.79 -3.72
C MET A 119 -10.05 3.59 -2.47
N GLY A 120 -10.53 4.81 -2.66
CA GLY A 120 -11.01 5.66 -1.57
C GLY A 120 -11.92 6.79 -2.05
N PRO A 121 -12.33 7.71 -1.17
CA PRO A 121 -13.27 8.78 -1.50
C PRO A 121 -12.82 9.68 -2.67
N LEU A 122 -11.51 9.83 -2.86
CA LEU A 122 -10.94 10.66 -3.92
C LEU A 122 -10.78 9.92 -5.26
N SER A 123 -11.05 8.61 -5.31
CA SER A 123 -10.77 7.80 -6.50
C SER A 123 -11.65 8.16 -7.71
N ARG A 124 -12.88 8.63 -7.51
CA ARG A 124 -13.71 9.12 -8.62
C ARG A 124 -13.10 10.35 -9.32
N ARG A 125 -12.37 11.18 -8.56
CA ARG A 125 -11.79 12.42 -9.08
C ARG A 125 -10.37 12.24 -9.64
N PHE A 126 -9.55 11.41 -8.99
CA PHE A 126 -8.12 11.33 -9.28
C PHE A 126 -7.66 9.94 -9.74
N GLY A 127 -8.56 8.97 -9.85
CA GLY A 127 -8.20 7.57 -10.08
C GLY A 127 -7.82 6.84 -8.78
N LEU A 128 -7.39 5.62 -8.91
CA LEU A 128 -6.90 4.81 -7.79
C LEU A 128 -5.52 5.28 -7.33
N ALA A 129 -5.11 4.88 -6.13
CA ALA A 129 -3.77 5.19 -5.64
C ALA A 129 -2.68 4.55 -6.53
N VAL A 130 -2.92 3.36 -7.08
CA VAL A 130 -2.02 2.68 -8.02
C VAL A 130 -1.80 3.47 -9.31
N ASP A 131 -2.79 4.25 -9.76
CA ASP A 131 -2.69 5.08 -10.97
C ASP A 131 -1.74 6.28 -10.77
N GLN A 132 -1.42 6.60 -9.52
CA GLN A 132 -0.50 7.68 -9.18
C GLN A 132 0.99 7.26 -9.20
N LEU A 133 1.28 5.97 -9.42
CA LEU A 133 2.63 5.44 -9.40
C LEU A 133 3.50 6.05 -10.51
N LYS A 134 4.64 6.59 -10.12
CA LYS A 134 5.71 7.11 -11.00
C LYS A 134 6.88 6.16 -11.08
N SER A 135 7.28 5.58 -9.95
CA SER A 135 8.32 4.58 -9.91
C SER A 135 8.05 3.53 -8.82
N ILE A 136 8.60 2.35 -9.02
CA ILE A 136 8.56 1.23 -8.08
C ILE A 136 9.97 0.66 -8.00
N SER A 137 10.51 0.54 -6.79
CA SER A 137 11.80 -0.10 -6.53
C SER A 137 11.61 -1.30 -5.61
N GLY A 138 12.40 -2.33 -5.81
CA GLY A 138 12.28 -3.53 -5.01
C GLY A 138 13.25 -4.63 -5.41
N VAL A 139 12.94 -5.84 -4.98
CA VAL A 139 13.71 -7.04 -5.25
C VAL A 139 12.76 -8.14 -5.73
N TRP A 140 13.03 -8.71 -6.88
CA TRP A 140 12.29 -9.87 -7.39
C TRP A 140 12.47 -11.11 -6.52
N GLY A 141 11.60 -12.08 -6.66
CA GLY A 141 11.75 -13.37 -5.96
C GLY A 141 13.07 -14.10 -6.28
N SER A 142 13.72 -13.79 -7.39
CA SER A 142 15.06 -14.27 -7.73
C SER A 142 16.19 -13.66 -6.89
N GLY A 143 15.93 -12.57 -6.17
CA GLY A 143 16.95 -11.77 -5.48
C GLY A 143 17.52 -10.62 -6.32
N GLU A 144 17.10 -10.47 -7.57
CA GLU A 144 17.53 -9.37 -8.43
C GLU A 144 16.81 -8.07 -8.03
N ALA A 145 17.59 -7.01 -7.78
CA ALA A 145 17.03 -5.67 -7.49
C ALA A 145 16.53 -5.01 -8.77
N PHE A 146 15.45 -4.25 -8.67
CA PHE A 146 14.90 -3.50 -9.78
C PHE A 146 14.49 -2.09 -9.39
N GLN A 147 14.45 -1.21 -10.39
CA GLN A 147 13.81 0.09 -10.35
C GLN A 147 13.09 0.30 -11.69
N LEU A 148 11.77 0.43 -11.62
CA LEU A 148 10.93 0.66 -12.80
C LEU A 148 10.30 2.05 -12.70
N GLU A 149 10.23 2.74 -13.85
CA GLU A 149 9.59 4.05 -13.99
C GLU A 149 8.41 3.93 -14.96
N HIS A 150 7.27 4.51 -14.63
CA HIS A 150 6.08 4.48 -15.47
C HIS A 150 6.36 5.04 -16.88
N SER A 151 7.11 6.13 -16.99
CA SER A 151 7.47 6.78 -18.26
C SER A 151 8.19 5.84 -19.25
N ARG A 152 8.95 4.87 -18.74
CA ARG A 152 9.74 3.93 -19.55
C ARG A 152 9.12 2.53 -19.60
N HIS A 153 8.51 2.09 -18.52
CA HIS A 153 8.11 0.70 -18.29
C HIS A 153 6.60 0.50 -18.18
N GLY A 154 5.79 1.57 -18.26
CA GLY A 154 4.34 1.52 -18.00
C GLY A 154 3.56 0.53 -18.87
N GLN A 155 4.12 0.14 -20.04
CA GLN A 155 3.54 -0.87 -20.91
C GLN A 155 4.18 -2.26 -20.73
N SER A 156 5.21 -2.40 -19.91
CA SER A 156 5.86 -3.69 -19.66
C SER A 156 4.97 -4.62 -18.84
N ALA A 157 5.20 -5.93 -18.97
CA ALA A 157 4.48 -6.93 -18.18
C ALA A 157 4.81 -6.82 -16.69
N GLU A 158 6.07 -6.48 -16.38
CA GLU A 158 6.57 -6.29 -15.02
C GLU A 158 5.84 -5.13 -14.33
N TRP A 159 5.75 -3.97 -14.98
CA TRP A 159 5.03 -2.82 -14.44
C TRP A 159 3.57 -3.15 -14.17
N ARG A 160 2.88 -3.71 -15.16
CA ARG A 160 1.46 -4.09 -15.02
C ARG A 160 1.24 -5.14 -13.96
N GLY A 161 2.16 -6.10 -13.82
CA GLY A 161 2.10 -7.10 -12.77
C GLY A 161 2.26 -6.50 -11.37
N LEU A 162 3.17 -5.55 -11.20
CA LEU A 162 3.36 -4.86 -9.92
C LEU A 162 2.16 -3.95 -9.55
N CYS A 163 1.45 -3.41 -10.55
CA CYS A 163 0.23 -2.65 -10.34
C CYS A 163 -0.98 -3.58 -10.11
N GLY A 164 -1.05 -4.22 -8.96
CA GLY A 164 -2.15 -5.11 -8.55
C GLY A 164 -1.70 -6.43 -7.93
N ALA A 165 -0.58 -7.00 -8.38
CA ALA A 165 -0.09 -8.30 -7.94
C ALA A 165 1.33 -8.26 -7.32
N ALA A 166 1.81 -7.10 -6.90
CA ALA A 166 3.18 -6.91 -6.40
C ALA A 166 3.58 -7.93 -5.33
N ALA A 167 2.71 -8.20 -4.36
CA ALA A 167 2.98 -9.11 -3.25
C ALA A 167 3.25 -10.58 -3.67
N PHE A 168 2.91 -10.95 -4.91
CA PHE A 168 3.15 -12.28 -5.46
C PHE A 168 4.39 -12.34 -6.35
N LEU A 169 4.95 -11.21 -6.72
CA LEU A 169 6.02 -11.08 -7.70
C LEU A 169 7.34 -10.62 -7.07
N ALA A 170 7.27 -9.70 -6.11
CA ALA A 170 8.44 -9.01 -5.61
C ALA A 170 8.24 -8.49 -4.17
N VAL A 171 9.35 -8.22 -3.53
CA VAL A 171 9.41 -7.38 -2.32
C VAL A 171 9.64 -5.95 -2.76
N VAL A 172 8.58 -5.14 -2.84
CA VAL A 172 8.70 -3.71 -3.12
C VAL A 172 9.26 -3.02 -1.89
N THR A 173 10.26 -2.16 -2.06
CA THR A 173 10.94 -1.45 -0.96
C THR A 173 10.60 0.03 -0.92
N GLU A 174 10.32 0.64 -2.08
CA GLU A 174 9.95 2.05 -2.19
C GLU A 174 9.04 2.24 -3.41
N VAL A 175 8.11 3.19 -3.30
CA VAL A 175 7.35 3.71 -4.44
C VAL A 175 7.43 5.22 -4.49
N GLU A 176 7.26 5.79 -5.68
CA GLU A 176 7.05 7.22 -5.90
C GLU A 176 5.68 7.45 -6.49
N LEU A 177 4.89 8.35 -5.89
CA LEU A 177 3.53 8.68 -6.28
C LEU A 177 3.42 10.15 -6.69
N CYS A 178 2.59 10.45 -7.69
CA CYS A 178 2.05 11.78 -7.90
C CYS A 178 1.19 12.18 -6.72
N THR A 179 1.24 13.45 -6.35
CA THR A 179 0.37 14.00 -5.31
C THR A 179 -0.61 15.01 -5.89
N GLN A 180 -1.72 15.21 -5.18
CA GLN A 180 -2.75 16.19 -5.49
C GLN A 180 -2.75 17.30 -4.44
N ALA A 181 -3.29 18.48 -4.77
CA ALA A 181 -3.54 19.49 -3.77
C ALA A 181 -4.46 18.93 -2.67
N LEU A 182 -4.17 19.27 -1.42
CA LEU A 182 -5.05 18.92 -0.32
C LEU A 182 -6.31 19.80 -0.41
N HIS A 183 -7.46 19.16 -0.57
CA HIS A 183 -8.77 19.83 -0.57
C HIS A 183 -9.51 19.50 0.72
N PRO A 184 -10.28 20.45 1.26
CA PRO A 184 -11.18 20.13 2.37
C PRO A 184 -12.20 19.08 1.92
N LEU A 185 -12.44 18.10 2.79
CA LEU A 185 -13.44 17.07 2.58
C LEU A 185 -14.65 17.38 3.47
N TRP A 186 -15.84 17.27 2.89
CA TRP A 186 -17.09 17.32 3.63
C TRP A 186 -17.62 15.90 3.75
N VAL A 187 -17.96 15.49 4.95
CA VAL A 187 -18.54 14.18 5.22
C VAL A 187 -19.94 14.38 5.76
N GLN A 188 -20.91 13.79 5.09
CA GLN A 188 -22.28 13.69 5.57
C GLN A 188 -22.57 12.22 5.87
N GLN A 189 -23.01 11.93 7.07
CA GLN A 189 -23.45 10.61 7.48
C GLN A 189 -24.97 10.59 7.57
N THR A 190 -25.61 9.63 6.91
CA THR A 190 -27.06 9.46 6.93
C THR A 190 -27.37 7.99 7.24
N SER A 191 -28.38 7.75 8.06
CA SER A 191 -28.87 6.41 8.34
C SER A 191 -30.24 6.24 7.70
N GLY A 192 -30.52 5.06 7.17
CA GLY A 192 -31.78 4.74 6.52
C GLY A 192 -32.02 3.25 6.39
N ALA A 193 -33.19 2.89 5.85
CA ALA A 193 -33.51 1.49 5.59
C ALA A 193 -32.67 0.96 4.40
N PRO A 194 -32.29 -0.33 4.39
CA PRO A 194 -31.52 -0.93 3.28
C PRO A 194 -32.20 -0.74 1.91
N ALA A 195 -33.53 -0.65 1.87
CA ALA A 195 -34.29 -0.42 0.62
C ALA A 195 -34.00 0.95 -0.04
N GLN A 196 -33.43 1.91 0.68
CA GLN A 196 -33.06 3.24 0.15
C GLN A 196 -31.68 3.25 -0.53
N LEU A 197 -30.86 2.20 -0.34
CA LEU A 197 -29.51 2.15 -0.88
C LEU A 197 -29.45 2.29 -2.42
N PRO A 198 -30.34 1.67 -3.23
CA PRO A 198 -30.33 1.86 -4.69
C PRO A 198 -30.50 3.33 -5.10
N GLU A 199 -31.40 4.07 -4.43
CA GLU A 199 -31.62 5.51 -4.69
C GLU A 199 -30.37 6.33 -4.38
N TRP A 200 -29.68 6.03 -3.27
CA TRP A 200 -28.45 6.72 -2.91
C TRP A 200 -27.30 6.41 -3.87
N ILE A 201 -27.21 5.16 -4.35
CA ILE A 201 -26.22 4.77 -5.37
C ILE A 201 -26.47 5.56 -6.66
N GLU A 202 -27.71 5.59 -7.14
CA GLU A 202 -28.07 6.33 -8.35
C GLU A 202 -27.76 7.82 -8.22
N ALA A 203 -28.09 8.44 -7.09
CA ALA A 203 -27.77 9.84 -6.82
C ALA A 203 -26.25 10.09 -6.80
N ALA A 204 -25.47 9.17 -6.24
CA ALA A 204 -24.01 9.29 -6.21
C ALA A 204 -23.38 9.07 -7.59
N GLU A 205 -23.95 8.20 -8.44
CA GLU A 205 -23.49 8.01 -9.83
C GLU A 205 -23.69 9.25 -10.69
N GLN A 206 -24.80 9.96 -10.48
CA GLN A 206 -25.13 11.18 -11.20
C GLN A 206 -24.40 12.42 -10.67
N ALA A 207 -23.85 12.35 -9.45
CA ALA A 207 -23.10 13.46 -8.85
C ALA A 207 -21.76 13.68 -9.56
N ASP A 208 -21.18 14.88 -9.35
CA ASP A 208 -19.87 15.21 -9.87
C ASP A 208 -18.77 14.27 -9.31
N ALA A 209 -17.60 14.27 -9.96
CA ALA A 209 -16.48 13.41 -9.59
C ALA A 209 -15.88 13.73 -8.20
N GLY A 210 -16.25 14.87 -7.60
CA GLY A 210 -15.87 15.24 -6.24
C GLY A 210 -16.72 14.56 -5.16
N THR A 211 -17.83 13.90 -5.54
CA THR A 211 -18.74 13.22 -4.63
C THR A 211 -18.48 11.72 -4.61
N SER A 212 -18.44 11.10 -3.45
CA SER A 212 -18.27 9.67 -3.26
C SER A 212 -19.25 9.17 -2.20
N LEU A 213 -19.91 8.05 -2.47
CA LEU A 213 -20.76 7.34 -1.53
C LEU A 213 -19.99 6.13 -0.97
N GLN A 214 -20.09 5.93 0.34
CA GLN A 214 -19.61 4.73 0.99
C GLN A 214 -20.69 4.20 1.94
N TRP A 215 -20.96 2.89 1.95
CA TRP A 215 -21.95 2.21 2.75
C TRP A 215 -21.41 0.95 3.40
#